data_b42ee29a14404be4625ef473a8236ad2
#
_entry.id   b42ee29a14404be4625ef473a8236ad2
#
_cell.length_a   1.000
_cell.length_b   1.000
_cell.length_c   1.000
_cell.angle_alpha   90.00
_cell.angle_beta   90.00
_cell.angle_gamma   90.00
#
_symmetry.space_group_name_H-M   'P 1'
#
loop_
_entity.id
_entity.type
_entity.pdbx_description
1 polymer ?
#
loop_
_entity_poly.entity_id
_entity_poly.type
_entity_poly.pdbx_seq_one_letter_code
_entity_poly.pdbx_strand_id
1 'polypeptide(L)'
;MAERVTVTASDGHTFDAWRSDPAGDVKGGIIFLQAIYGLTTHLGDVCDQFARSGYAAMAPALYDRAAPDTVYSYDQDGLQGGMAFREHLAEETVLLDVSACADALRPTAGKVAIAGFCTGGTWAWVSASSLELDAAVIFYGSDIPDYLDRHAKCPAIMHYGDQDHILPIETVRQIEANYPEVEFQIYPGAGHAFYNPEQANHNSNAAKTAYGRTIAFLDTQFGA
;
A
#
# COMPACT_ATOMS: atom_id res chain seq x y z
N MET A 1 -4.38 1.08 -18.90
CA MET A 1 -3.57 -0.04 -18.40
C MET A 1 -2.31 0.55 -17.79
N ALA A 2 -1.89 -0.02 -16.67
CA ALA A 2 -0.68 0.43 -15.99
C ALA A 2 0.53 0.30 -16.92
N GLU A 3 1.37 1.31 -16.90
CA GLU A 3 2.63 1.37 -17.64
C GLU A 3 3.80 1.56 -16.67
N ARG A 4 4.97 1.11 -17.10
CA ARG A 4 6.21 1.36 -16.35
C ARG A 4 6.68 2.78 -16.62
N VAL A 5 6.94 3.52 -15.55
CA VAL A 5 7.51 4.87 -15.60
C VAL A 5 8.74 4.91 -14.68
N THR A 6 9.68 5.79 -14.98
CA THR A 6 10.84 6.03 -14.11
C THR A 6 10.59 7.29 -13.28
N VAL A 7 10.82 7.19 -11.97
CA VAL A 7 10.70 8.29 -11.00
C VAL A 7 12.09 8.60 -10.43
N THR A 8 12.33 9.87 -10.10
CA THR A 8 13.60 10.31 -9.49
C THR A 8 13.31 10.88 -8.10
N ALA A 9 13.90 10.28 -7.08
CA ALA A 9 13.85 10.79 -5.70
C ALA A 9 14.76 12.02 -5.52
N SER A 10 14.57 12.77 -4.45
CA SER A 10 15.32 14.02 -4.19
C SER A 10 16.80 13.81 -3.93
N ASP A 11 17.23 12.59 -3.57
CA ASP A 11 18.63 12.20 -3.44
C ASP A 11 19.31 11.83 -4.79
N GLY A 12 18.54 11.88 -5.89
CA GLY A 12 19.01 11.57 -7.25
C GLY A 12 18.88 10.08 -7.61
N HIS A 13 18.38 9.23 -6.70
CA HIS A 13 18.08 7.84 -7.04
C HIS A 13 16.92 7.76 -8.02
N THR A 14 17.03 6.89 -9.03
CA THR A 14 15.97 6.60 -9.99
C THR A 14 15.44 5.18 -9.77
N PHE A 15 14.15 5.02 -9.81
CA PHE A 15 13.48 3.73 -9.65
C PHE A 15 12.28 3.61 -10.60
N ASP A 16 11.88 2.39 -10.91
CA ASP A 16 10.69 2.13 -11.70
C ASP A 16 9.42 2.18 -10.85
N ALA A 17 8.32 2.51 -11.49
CA ALA A 17 7.00 2.45 -10.86
C ALA A 17 5.95 1.98 -11.89
N TRP A 18 4.92 1.26 -11.43
CA TRP A 18 3.67 1.17 -12.17
C TRP A 18 2.91 2.49 -12.04
N ARG A 19 2.34 2.97 -13.15
CA ARG A 19 1.43 4.12 -13.18
C ARG A 19 0.20 3.79 -14.01
N SER A 20 -0.97 4.18 -13.51
CA SER A 20 -2.23 4.13 -14.25
C SER A 20 -3.04 5.39 -13.95
N ASP A 21 -3.41 6.10 -14.99
CA ASP A 21 -4.22 7.33 -14.88
C ASP A 21 -5.67 7.04 -15.31
N PRO A 22 -6.68 7.68 -14.69
CA PRO A 22 -8.06 7.54 -15.09
C PRO A 22 -8.31 8.14 -16.51
N ALA A 23 -9.31 7.57 -17.21
CA ALA A 23 -9.68 8.06 -18.55
C ALA A 23 -10.46 9.39 -18.53
N GLY A 24 -10.94 9.82 -17.36
CA GLY A 24 -11.73 11.04 -17.16
C GLY A 24 -11.15 11.91 -16.05
N ASP A 25 -12.03 12.63 -15.34
CA ASP A 25 -11.64 13.51 -14.25
C ASP A 25 -10.89 12.74 -13.15
N VAL A 26 -9.85 13.36 -12.62
CA VAL A 26 -9.02 12.79 -11.55
C VAL A 26 -9.58 13.23 -10.20
N LYS A 27 -10.05 12.28 -9.40
CA LYS A 27 -10.55 12.51 -8.03
C LYS A 27 -9.44 12.77 -7.03
N GLY A 28 -8.27 12.15 -7.27
CA GLY A 28 -7.08 12.21 -6.41
C GLY A 28 -6.02 11.23 -6.86
N GLY A 29 -4.88 11.23 -6.17
CA GLY A 29 -3.78 10.29 -6.36
C GLY A 29 -3.75 9.22 -5.28
N ILE A 30 -3.19 8.05 -5.59
CA ILE A 30 -2.92 7.00 -4.62
C ILE A 30 -1.61 6.28 -4.94
N ILE A 31 -0.78 6.11 -3.93
CA ILE A 31 0.48 5.37 -4.01
C ILE A 31 0.29 4.01 -3.36
N PHE A 32 0.65 2.92 -4.05
CA PHE A 32 0.56 1.55 -3.52
C PHE A 32 1.94 1.00 -3.21
N LEU A 33 2.19 0.64 -1.95
CA LEU A 33 3.44 0.02 -1.54
C LEU A 33 3.36 -1.50 -1.58
N GLN A 34 4.41 -2.10 -2.11
CA GLN A 34 4.57 -3.52 -2.38
C GLN A 34 4.63 -4.37 -1.10
N ALA A 35 4.13 -5.60 -1.17
CA ALA A 35 4.49 -6.65 -0.23
C ALA A 35 5.95 -7.11 -0.46
N ILE A 36 6.40 -8.10 0.29
CA ILE A 36 7.77 -8.64 0.20
C ILE A 36 8.16 -9.19 -1.17
N TYR A 37 7.24 -9.30 -2.12
CA TYR A 37 7.47 -9.88 -3.45
C TYR A 37 7.97 -8.87 -4.49
N GLY A 38 8.14 -7.60 -4.14
CA GLY A 38 8.60 -6.56 -5.07
C GLY A 38 7.47 -5.97 -5.91
N LEU A 39 7.85 -5.26 -6.98
CA LEU A 39 6.92 -4.60 -7.90
C LEU A 39 6.27 -5.61 -8.87
N THR A 40 5.40 -6.46 -8.36
CA THR A 40 4.72 -7.51 -9.14
C THR A 40 3.68 -6.96 -10.13
N THR A 41 3.25 -7.78 -11.08
CA THR A 41 2.14 -7.46 -12.00
C THR A 41 0.83 -7.18 -11.26
N HIS A 42 0.59 -7.85 -10.12
CA HIS A 42 -0.57 -7.58 -9.27
C HIS A 42 -0.69 -6.12 -8.86
N LEU A 43 0.43 -5.43 -8.56
CA LEU A 43 0.38 -3.99 -8.24
C LEU A 43 0.00 -3.14 -9.45
N GLY A 44 0.41 -3.53 -10.66
CA GLY A 44 -0.06 -2.91 -11.90
C GLY A 44 -1.58 -3.06 -12.07
N ASP A 45 -2.11 -4.26 -11.80
CA ASP A 45 -3.55 -4.54 -11.85
C ASP A 45 -4.33 -3.73 -10.78
N VAL A 46 -3.74 -3.55 -9.59
CA VAL A 46 -4.29 -2.68 -8.54
C VAL A 46 -4.32 -1.23 -9.00
N CYS A 47 -3.22 -0.71 -9.57
CA CYS A 47 -3.21 0.63 -10.14
C CYS A 47 -4.31 0.81 -11.19
N ASP A 48 -4.49 -0.14 -12.09
CA ASP A 48 -5.56 -0.12 -13.10
C ASP A 48 -6.95 -0.17 -12.46
N GLN A 49 -7.12 -0.94 -11.40
CA GLN A 49 -8.39 -1.05 -10.69
C GLN A 49 -8.80 0.31 -10.10
N PHE A 50 -7.87 1.01 -9.46
CA PHE A 50 -8.14 2.32 -8.86
C PHE A 50 -8.27 3.42 -9.92
N ALA A 51 -7.52 3.35 -11.03
CA ALA A 51 -7.68 4.27 -12.15
C ALA A 51 -9.09 4.21 -12.76
N ARG A 52 -9.68 3.01 -12.85
CA ARG A 52 -11.10 2.86 -13.26
C ARG A 52 -12.09 3.53 -12.32
N SER A 53 -11.72 3.78 -11.07
CA SER A 53 -12.55 4.51 -10.07
C SER A 53 -12.24 6.00 -9.99
N GLY A 54 -11.36 6.52 -10.85
CA GLY A 54 -11.04 7.94 -10.95
C GLY A 54 -9.80 8.36 -10.16
N TYR A 55 -8.98 7.43 -9.67
CA TYR A 55 -7.77 7.75 -8.92
C TYR A 55 -6.51 7.54 -9.78
N ALA A 56 -5.67 8.57 -9.94
CA ALA A 56 -4.35 8.39 -10.53
C ALA A 56 -3.49 7.54 -9.58
N ALA A 57 -3.09 6.35 -10.03
CA ALA A 57 -2.43 5.37 -9.18
C ALA A 57 -0.97 5.18 -9.57
N MET A 58 -0.10 5.02 -8.57
CA MET A 58 1.32 4.74 -8.77
C MET A 58 1.81 3.71 -7.74
N ALA A 59 2.71 2.81 -8.14
CA ALA A 59 3.34 1.86 -7.25
C ALA A 59 4.85 1.82 -7.50
N PRO A 60 5.69 2.32 -6.56
CA PRO A 60 7.14 2.34 -6.71
C PRO A 60 7.77 0.96 -6.53
N ALA A 61 8.88 0.69 -7.23
CA ALA A 61 9.75 -0.45 -7.02
C ALA A 61 10.71 -0.16 -5.85
N LEU A 62 10.27 -0.36 -4.62
CA LEU A 62 11.08 -0.04 -3.43
C LEU A 62 12.39 -0.84 -3.34
N TYR A 63 12.48 -1.97 -4.04
CA TYR A 63 13.69 -2.80 -4.06
C TYR A 63 14.76 -2.30 -5.02
N ASP A 64 14.45 -1.37 -5.94
CA ASP A 64 15.39 -0.87 -6.95
C ASP A 64 16.62 -0.18 -6.33
N ARG A 65 16.50 0.32 -5.10
CA ARG A 65 17.64 0.88 -4.37
C ARG A 65 18.73 -0.14 -4.05
N ALA A 66 18.35 -1.40 -3.86
CA ALA A 66 19.29 -2.48 -3.56
C ALA A 66 19.60 -3.32 -4.81
N ALA A 67 18.57 -3.67 -5.58
CA ALA A 67 18.72 -4.40 -6.83
C ALA A 67 17.51 -4.12 -7.75
N PRO A 68 17.72 -3.43 -8.88
CA PRO A 68 16.68 -3.16 -9.86
C PRO A 68 15.99 -4.43 -10.37
N ASP A 69 14.72 -4.31 -10.72
CA ASP A 69 13.88 -5.40 -11.26
C ASP A 69 13.72 -6.61 -10.33
N THR A 70 13.98 -6.46 -9.02
CA THR A 70 13.81 -7.57 -8.08
C THR A 70 12.33 -7.85 -7.82
N VAL A 71 11.89 -9.02 -8.28
CA VAL A 71 10.53 -9.55 -8.08
C VAL A 71 10.62 -11.04 -7.70
N TYR A 72 9.81 -11.43 -6.72
CA TYR A 72 9.75 -12.81 -6.23
C TYR A 72 8.42 -13.46 -6.59
N SER A 73 8.45 -14.77 -6.83
CA SER A 73 7.26 -15.60 -7.04
C SER A 73 6.45 -15.79 -5.74
N TYR A 74 5.17 -16.17 -5.87
CA TYR A 74 4.31 -16.43 -4.71
C TYR A 74 4.40 -17.88 -4.21
N ASP A 75 5.58 -18.48 -4.30
CA ASP A 75 5.89 -19.81 -3.77
C ASP A 75 6.80 -19.73 -2.53
N GLN A 76 7.23 -20.88 -2.02
CA GLN A 76 8.07 -20.95 -0.82
C GLN A 76 9.44 -20.29 -1.01
N ASP A 77 10.04 -20.42 -2.19
CA ASP A 77 11.35 -19.84 -2.49
C ASP A 77 11.24 -18.31 -2.60
N GLY A 78 10.19 -17.82 -3.27
CA GLY A 78 9.90 -16.38 -3.34
C GLY A 78 9.54 -15.77 -2.00
N LEU A 79 8.83 -16.50 -1.12
CA LEU A 79 8.58 -16.08 0.25
C LEU A 79 9.91 -15.89 1.02
N GLN A 80 10.81 -16.88 0.97
CA GLN A 80 12.10 -16.79 1.64
C GLN A 80 12.97 -15.67 1.08
N GLY A 81 13.03 -15.55 -0.25
CA GLY A 81 13.76 -14.48 -0.93
C GLY A 81 13.24 -13.10 -0.55
N GLY A 82 11.93 -12.89 -0.60
CA GLY A 82 11.31 -11.63 -0.25
C GLY A 82 11.46 -11.26 1.23
N MET A 83 11.36 -12.24 2.14
CA MET A 83 11.62 -12.04 3.57
C MET A 83 13.05 -11.60 3.85
N ALA A 84 14.04 -12.20 3.18
CA ALA A 84 15.44 -11.78 3.31
C ALA A 84 15.68 -10.40 2.66
N PHE A 85 15.05 -10.15 1.51
CA PHE A 85 15.32 -8.91 0.75
C PHE A 85 14.66 -7.68 1.36
N ARG A 86 13.52 -7.82 2.08
CA ARG A 86 12.85 -6.70 2.73
C ARG A 86 13.73 -5.95 3.74
N GLU A 87 14.78 -6.60 4.26
CA GLU A 87 15.74 -5.97 5.19
C GLU A 87 16.57 -4.84 4.53
N HIS A 88 16.55 -4.75 3.19
CA HIS A 88 17.14 -3.62 2.47
C HIS A 88 16.25 -2.36 2.46
N LEU A 89 14.99 -2.47 2.92
CA LEU A 89 14.11 -1.32 3.04
C LEU A 89 14.48 -0.53 4.29
N ALA A 90 15.01 0.66 4.10
CA ALA A 90 15.29 1.60 5.18
C ALA A 90 14.25 2.74 5.18
N GLU A 91 13.83 3.17 6.36
CA GLU A 91 12.80 4.21 6.50
C GLU A 91 13.13 5.46 5.68
N GLU A 92 14.35 5.98 5.83
CA GLU A 92 14.78 7.19 5.14
C GLU A 92 14.58 7.09 3.61
N THR A 93 14.99 5.97 3.02
CA THR A 93 14.93 5.78 1.57
C THR A 93 13.51 5.49 1.07
N VAL A 94 12.72 4.74 1.83
CA VAL A 94 11.29 4.52 1.52
C VAL A 94 10.53 5.84 1.52
N LEU A 95 10.77 6.72 2.50
CA LEU A 95 10.14 8.03 2.57
C LEU A 95 10.53 8.94 1.39
N LEU A 96 11.77 8.88 0.92
CA LEU A 96 12.21 9.61 -0.28
C LEU A 96 11.47 9.14 -1.55
N ASP A 97 11.32 7.82 -1.73
CA ASP A 97 10.63 7.25 -2.89
C ASP A 97 9.12 7.54 -2.86
N VAL A 98 8.50 7.44 -1.70
CA VAL A 98 7.09 7.80 -1.51
C VAL A 98 6.86 9.29 -1.78
N SER A 99 7.75 10.16 -1.27
CA SER A 99 7.67 11.61 -1.53
C SER A 99 7.76 11.92 -3.02
N ALA A 100 8.70 11.29 -3.74
CA ALA A 100 8.84 11.47 -5.19
C ALA A 100 7.58 11.03 -5.96
N CYS A 101 6.95 9.92 -5.57
CA CYS A 101 5.67 9.49 -6.15
C CYS A 101 4.55 10.49 -5.85
N ALA A 102 4.48 11.03 -4.62
CA ALA A 102 3.49 12.04 -4.26
C ALA A 102 3.68 13.32 -5.08
N ASP A 103 4.91 13.79 -5.24
CA ASP A 103 5.25 14.95 -6.05
C ASP A 103 4.91 14.76 -7.54
N ALA A 104 5.06 13.53 -8.05
CA ALA A 104 4.68 13.18 -9.42
C ALA A 104 3.15 13.12 -9.66
N LEU A 105 2.36 12.81 -8.61
CA LEU A 105 0.90 12.72 -8.68
C LEU A 105 0.21 14.07 -8.40
N ARG A 106 0.70 14.87 -7.46
CA ARG A 106 0.05 16.10 -6.97
C ARG A 106 -0.34 17.10 -8.05
N PRO A 107 0.46 17.35 -9.11
CA PRO A 107 0.11 18.34 -10.13
C PRO A 107 -1.21 18.06 -10.85
N THR A 108 -1.60 16.79 -10.99
CA THR A 108 -2.84 16.36 -11.64
C THR A 108 -3.91 15.93 -10.67
N ALA A 109 -3.51 15.38 -9.53
CA ALA A 109 -4.42 14.77 -8.57
C ALA A 109 -4.80 15.70 -7.40
N GLY A 110 -4.02 16.74 -7.11
CA GLY A 110 -4.21 17.62 -5.95
C GLY A 110 -3.91 16.90 -4.64
N LYS A 111 -4.83 16.06 -4.15
CA LYS A 111 -4.68 15.23 -2.95
C LYS A 111 -4.07 13.88 -3.30
N VAL A 112 -3.23 13.33 -2.39
CA VAL A 112 -2.55 12.04 -2.58
C VAL A 112 -2.66 11.18 -1.33
N ALA A 113 -3.24 9.99 -1.48
CA ALA A 113 -3.26 8.95 -0.46
C ALA A 113 -2.05 8.01 -0.59
N ILE A 114 -1.74 7.34 0.51
CA ILE A 114 -0.83 6.20 0.55
C ILE A 114 -1.61 4.93 0.87
N ALA A 115 -1.30 3.85 0.20
CA ALA A 115 -1.81 2.51 0.49
C ALA A 115 -0.67 1.49 0.47
N GLY A 116 -0.88 0.33 1.10
CA GLY A 116 0.13 -0.71 1.03
C GLY A 116 -0.36 -2.05 1.55
N PHE A 117 0.33 -3.10 1.15
CA PHE A 117 -0.03 -4.49 1.41
C PHE A 117 1.06 -5.20 2.22
N CYS A 118 0.72 -5.89 3.31
CA CYS A 118 1.67 -6.62 4.14
C CYS A 118 2.80 -5.69 4.66
N THR A 119 4.06 -5.98 4.38
CA THR A 119 5.19 -5.08 4.66
C THR A 119 4.96 -3.67 4.08
N GLY A 120 4.41 -3.57 2.86
CA GLY A 120 4.01 -2.28 2.28
C GLY A 120 2.91 -1.57 3.07
N GLY A 121 2.02 -2.30 3.73
CA GLY A 121 1.04 -1.73 4.66
C GLY A 121 1.72 -1.09 5.87
N THR A 122 2.75 -1.71 6.41
CA THR A 122 3.57 -1.11 7.47
C THR A 122 4.27 0.16 6.98
N TRP A 123 4.91 0.12 5.81
CA TRP A 123 5.57 1.30 5.24
C TRP A 123 4.58 2.41 4.86
N ALA A 124 3.35 2.07 4.47
CA ALA A 124 2.30 3.06 4.27
C ALA A 124 1.92 3.77 5.59
N TRP A 125 1.84 3.03 6.70
CA TRP A 125 1.61 3.61 8.03
C TRP A 125 2.76 4.53 8.47
N VAL A 126 4.01 4.08 8.31
CA VAL A 126 5.22 4.89 8.59
C VAL A 126 5.24 6.15 7.72
N SER A 127 4.93 6.03 6.43
CA SER A 127 4.86 7.18 5.51
C SER A 127 3.77 8.17 5.92
N ALA A 128 2.57 7.68 6.29
CA ALA A 128 1.47 8.52 6.76
C ALA A 128 1.79 9.26 8.08
N SER A 129 2.66 8.67 8.92
CA SER A 129 3.11 9.33 10.16
C SER A 129 4.22 10.36 9.92
N SER A 130 4.92 10.29 8.80
CA SER A 130 6.14 11.07 8.54
C SER A 130 5.96 12.15 7.48
N LEU A 131 5.18 11.86 6.44
CA LEU A 131 4.98 12.74 5.27
C LEU A 131 3.63 13.46 5.33
N GLU A 132 3.51 14.53 4.53
CA GLU A 132 2.25 15.25 4.32
C GLU A 132 1.44 14.55 3.21
N LEU A 133 0.60 13.60 3.63
CA LEU A 133 -0.32 12.84 2.78
C LEU A 133 -1.75 13.12 3.20
N ASP A 134 -2.71 12.90 2.30
CA ASP A 134 -4.09 13.31 2.51
C ASP A 134 -4.99 12.18 3.06
N ALA A 135 -4.57 10.92 2.90
CA ALA A 135 -5.23 9.75 3.47
C ALA A 135 -4.29 8.53 3.49
N ALA A 136 -4.55 7.55 4.35
CA ALA A 136 -3.80 6.30 4.42
C ALA A 136 -4.72 5.07 4.42
N VAL A 137 -4.34 4.04 3.67
CA VAL A 137 -5.08 2.78 3.53
C VAL A 137 -4.14 1.61 3.77
N ILE A 138 -4.35 0.88 4.85
CA ILE A 138 -3.44 -0.17 5.28
C ILE A 138 -4.11 -1.54 5.08
N PHE A 139 -3.56 -2.36 4.21
CA PHE A 139 -3.98 -3.74 4.05
C PHE A 139 -3.04 -4.68 4.80
N TYR A 140 -3.54 -5.30 5.87
CA TYR A 140 -2.84 -6.30 6.69
C TYR A 140 -1.37 -5.96 6.95
N GLY A 141 -1.09 -4.73 7.41
CA GLY A 141 0.25 -4.24 7.70
C GLY A 141 0.93 -5.12 8.76
N SER A 142 1.99 -5.86 8.34
CA SER A 142 2.51 -6.99 9.11
C SER A 142 3.29 -6.59 10.36
N ASP A 143 4.00 -5.48 10.30
CA ASP A 143 4.94 -5.08 11.36
C ASP A 143 4.47 -3.80 12.10
N ILE A 144 3.19 -3.41 11.98
CA ILE A 144 2.61 -2.26 12.72
C ILE A 144 2.80 -2.38 14.25
N PRO A 145 2.77 -3.58 14.86
CA PRO A 145 3.08 -3.71 16.29
C PRO A 145 4.43 -3.11 16.73
N ASP A 146 5.40 -2.99 15.81
CA ASP A 146 6.72 -2.40 16.09
C ASP A 146 6.71 -0.86 15.99
N TYR A 147 5.58 -0.26 15.58
CA TYR A 147 5.41 1.18 15.32
C TYR A 147 4.22 1.80 16.05
N LEU A 148 3.84 1.23 17.22
CA LEU A 148 2.68 1.69 17.99
C LEU A 148 2.84 3.11 18.59
N ASP A 149 4.05 3.65 18.59
CA ASP A 149 4.37 5.04 18.95
C ASP A 149 4.15 6.05 17.81
N ARG A 150 3.87 5.55 16.58
CA ARG A 150 3.62 6.37 15.40
C ARG A 150 2.13 6.63 15.21
N HIS A 151 1.77 7.86 14.86
CA HIS A 151 0.41 8.24 14.52
C HIS A 151 0.37 8.85 13.12
N ALA A 152 -0.59 8.43 12.30
CA ALA A 152 -0.78 9.03 10.99
C ALA A 152 -1.16 10.51 11.13
N LYS A 153 -0.60 11.37 10.25
CA LYS A 153 -0.93 12.80 10.18
C LYS A 153 -2.20 13.07 9.37
N CYS A 154 -2.78 12.05 8.77
CA CYS A 154 -3.97 12.11 7.93
C CYS A 154 -4.98 11.05 8.36
N PRO A 155 -6.25 11.15 7.93
CA PRO A 155 -7.24 10.10 8.14
C PRO A 155 -6.76 8.77 7.60
N ALA A 156 -7.03 7.67 8.34
CA ALA A 156 -6.56 6.35 7.98
C ALA A 156 -7.66 5.29 8.11
N ILE A 157 -7.61 4.27 7.24
CA ILE A 157 -8.41 3.05 7.30
C ILE A 157 -7.50 1.82 7.25
N MET A 158 -7.76 0.83 8.11
CA MET A 158 -7.01 -0.42 8.17
C MET A 158 -7.90 -1.63 7.89
N HIS A 159 -7.43 -2.54 7.05
CA HIS A 159 -8.13 -3.75 6.62
C HIS A 159 -7.39 -5.00 7.07
N TYR A 160 -8.01 -5.84 7.90
CA TYR A 160 -7.44 -7.09 8.41
C TYR A 160 -8.39 -8.28 8.25
N GLY A 161 -7.86 -9.47 8.09
CA GLY A 161 -8.62 -10.71 8.18
C GLY A 161 -8.64 -11.27 9.60
N ASP A 162 -9.73 -11.94 10.01
CA ASP A 162 -9.80 -12.60 11.32
C ASP A 162 -9.13 -13.98 11.37
N GLN A 163 -8.73 -14.51 10.21
CA GLN A 163 -7.97 -15.76 10.06
C GLN A 163 -6.51 -15.50 9.61
N ASP A 164 -5.99 -14.30 9.86
CA ASP A 164 -4.62 -13.96 9.54
C ASP A 164 -3.65 -14.63 10.52
N HIS A 165 -2.78 -15.50 9.99
CA HIS A 165 -1.79 -16.22 10.79
C HIS A 165 -0.50 -15.42 11.05
N ILE A 166 -0.27 -14.33 10.29
CA ILE A 166 0.84 -13.40 10.50
C ILE A 166 0.48 -12.40 11.60
N LEU A 167 -0.76 -11.89 11.56
CA LEU A 167 -1.32 -10.97 12.55
C LEU A 167 -2.59 -11.58 13.16
N PRO A 168 -2.45 -12.37 14.24
CA PRO A 168 -3.60 -12.91 14.97
C PRO A 168 -4.58 -11.82 15.38
N ILE A 169 -5.88 -12.15 15.42
CA ILE A 169 -6.94 -11.19 15.68
C ILE A 169 -6.75 -10.43 17.01
N GLU A 170 -6.14 -11.06 18.02
CA GLU A 170 -5.82 -10.44 19.28
C GLU A 170 -4.80 -9.30 19.11
N THR A 171 -3.80 -9.48 18.24
CA THR A 171 -2.83 -8.44 17.90
C THR A 171 -3.51 -7.31 17.13
N VAL A 172 -4.40 -7.62 16.18
CA VAL A 172 -5.19 -6.61 15.45
C VAL A 172 -6.04 -5.78 16.42
N ARG A 173 -6.66 -6.42 17.42
CA ARG A 173 -7.44 -5.71 18.46
C ARG A 173 -6.58 -4.81 19.34
N GLN A 174 -5.33 -5.17 19.60
CA GLN A 174 -4.38 -4.30 20.31
C GLN A 174 -4.00 -3.07 19.46
N ILE A 175 -3.76 -3.26 18.17
CA ILE A 175 -3.52 -2.15 17.24
C ILE A 175 -4.75 -1.22 17.20
N GLU A 176 -5.96 -1.77 17.04
CA GLU A 176 -7.21 -1.01 17.05
C GLU A 176 -7.39 -0.20 18.34
N ALA A 177 -7.09 -0.80 19.48
CA ALA A 177 -7.18 -0.12 20.78
C ALA A 177 -6.15 1.02 20.92
N ASN A 178 -5.00 0.90 20.25
CA ASN A 178 -3.95 1.94 20.26
C ASN A 178 -4.29 3.14 19.35
N TYR A 179 -5.14 2.94 18.34
CA TYR A 179 -5.49 3.94 17.34
C TYR A 179 -7.02 4.15 17.24
N PRO A 180 -7.67 4.71 18.28
CA PRO A 180 -9.12 4.89 18.31
C PRO A 180 -9.62 5.88 17.24
N GLU A 181 -8.73 6.70 16.65
CA GLU A 181 -9.03 7.63 15.56
C GLU A 181 -9.03 6.98 14.16
N VAL A 182 -8.50 5.75 14.05
CA VAL A 182 -8.38 5.04 12.76
C VAL A 182 -9.61 4.16 12.53
N GLU A 183 -10.08 4.12 11.28
CA GLU A 183 -11.16 3.21 10.89
C GLU A 183 -10.64 1.79 10.70
N PHE A 184 -11.10 0.83 11.51
CA PHE A 184 -10.74 -0.59 11.38
C PHE A 184 -11.83 -1.39 10.69
N GLN A 185 -11.42 -2.26 9.74
CA GLN A 185 -12.28 -3.17 9.02
C GLN A 185 -11.73 -4.59 9.15
N ILE A 186 -12.47 -5.46 9.83
CA ILE A 186 -12.10 -6.86 10.04
C ILE A 186 -13.00 -7.74 9.19
N TYR A 187 -12.40 -8.64 8.40
CA TYR A 187 -13.10 -9.48 7.42
C TYR A 187 -13.16 -10.92 7.91
N PRO A 188 -14.39 -11.43 8.23
CA PRO A 188 -14.57 -12.80 8.67
C PRO A 188 -14.12 -13.82 7.60
N GLY A 189 -13.37 -14.82 8.05
CA GLY A 189 -12.85 -15.89 7.20
C GLY A 189 -11.75 -15.48 6.22
N ALA A 190 -11.22 -14.26 6.31
CA ALA A 190 -10.10 -13.80 5.51
C ALA A 190 -8.77 -14.01 6.23
N GLY A 191 -7.77 -14.52 5.49
CA GLY A 191 -6.40 -14.68 5.97
C GLY A 191 -5.50 -13.53 5.55
N HIS A 192 -4.18 -13.68 5.82
CA HIS A 192 -3.18 -12.75 5.31
C HIS A 192 -3.19 -12.72 3.78
N ALA A 193 -2.94 -11.56 3.17
CA ALA A 193 -2.95 -11.36 1.72
C ALA A 193 -4.29 -11.65 1.01
N PHE A 194 -5.43 -11.58 1.72
CA PHE A 194 -6.76 -11.87 1.18
C PHE A 194 -7.12 -11.04 -0.06
N TYR A 195 -6.49 -9.89 -0.26
CA TYR A 195 -6.77 -8.99 -1.38
C TYR A 195 -6.14 -9.46 -2.70
N ASN A 196 -5.02 -10.21 -2.65
CA ASN A 196 -4.27 -10.59 -3.84
C ASN A 196 -4.81 -11.89 -4.46
N PRO A 197 -5.37 -11.87 -5.70
CA PRO A 197 -5.92 -13.07 -6.35
C PRO A 197 -4.88 -14.12 -6.73
N GLU A 198 -3.59 -13.76 -6.75
CA GLU A 198 -2.49 -14.68 -7.04
C GLU A 198 -2.01 -15.45 -5.80
N GLN A 199 -2.53 -15.11 -4.61
CA GLN A 199 -2.19 -15.75 -3.33
C GLN A 199 -3.21 -16.83 -2.95
N ALA A 200 -2.72 -17.91 -2.31
CA ALA A 200 -3.56 -19.03 -1.86
C ALA A 200 -4.64 -18.59 -0.84
N ASN A 201 -4.37 -17.54 -0.08
CA ASN A 201 -5.29 -17.00 0.93
C ASN A 201 -6.27 -15.96 0.37
N HIS A 202 -6.36 -15.82 -0.97
CA HIS A 202 -7.30 -14.89 -1.58
C HIS A 202 -8.74 -15.16 -1.12
N ASN A 203 -9.42 -14.10 -0.69
CA ASN A 203 -10.84 -14.13 -0.36
C ASN A 203 -11.56 -13.06 -1.19
N SER A 204 -12.21 -13.48 -2.28
CA SER A 204 -12.83 -12.56 -3.25
C SER A 204 -13.90 -11.66 -2.64
N ASN A 205 -14.67 -12.17 -1.65
CA ASN A 205 -15.71 -11.38 -0.97
C ASN A 205 -15.10 -10.31 -0.07
N ALA A 206 -14.06 -10.68 0.71
CA ALA A 206 -13.32 -9.73 1.54
C ALA A 206 -12.62 -8.68 0.68
N ALA A 207 -11.94 -9.11 -0.39
CA ALA A 207 -11.24 -8.21 -1.31
C ALA A 207 -12.20 -7.20 -1.97
N LYS A 208 -13.34 -7.67 -2.49
CA LYS A 208 -14.37 -6.79 -3.08
C LYS A 208 -14.94 -5.80 -2.06
N THR A 209 -15.20 -6.26 -0.84
CA THR A 209 -15.74 -5.40 0.22
C THR A 209 -14.71 -4.38 0.68
N ALA A 210 -13.44 -4.80 0.86
CA ALA A 210 -12.34 -3.91 1.21
C ALA A 210 -12.11 -2.84 0.14
N TYR A 211 -12.11 -3.22 -1.13
CA TYR A 211 -12.05 -2.26 -2.23
C TYR A 211 -13.16 -1.21 -2.18
N GLY A 212 -14.42 -1.65 -2.04
CA GLY A 212 -15.56 -0.73 -1.97
C GLY A 212 -15.48 0.25 -0.78
N ARG A 213 -15.05 -0.24 0.39
CA ARG A 213 -14.82 0.59 1.59
C ARG A 213 -13.68 1.57 1.38
N THR A 214 -12.59 1.13 0.77
CA THR A 214 -11.46 2.00 0.42
C THR A 214 -11.90 3.14 -0.50
N ILE A 215 -12.66 2.84 -1.56
CA ILE A 215 -13.18 3.88 -2.47
C ILE A 215 -14.09 4.86 -1.73
N ALA A 216 -15.04 4.37 -0.93
CA ALA A 216 -15.93 5.24 -0.16
C ALA A 216 -15.17 6.12 0.85
N PHE A 217 -14.14 5.56 1.50
CA PHE A 217 -13.26 6.30 2.38
C PHE A 217 -12.52 7.41 1.61
N LEU A 218 -11.87 7.08 0.50
CA LEU A 218 -11.12 8.04 -0.31
C LEU A 218 -12.05 9.13 -0.91
N ASP A 219 -13.23 8.76 -1.43
CA ASP A 219 -14.22 9.73 -1.94
C ASP A 219 -14.60 10.72 -0.84
N THR A 220 -14.77 10.27 0.40
CA THR A 220 -15.07 11.13 1.56
C THR A 220 -13.90 12.07 1.89
N GLN A 221 -12.67 11.55 1.94
CA GLN A 221 -11.50 12.36 2.32
C GLN A 221 -11.12 13.37 1.22
N PHE A 222 -11.38 13.03 -0.03
CA PHE A 222 -11.01 13.88 -1.16
C PHE A 222 -12.14 14.82 -1.60
N GLY A 223 -13.37 14.58 -1.14
CA GLY A 223 -14.54 15.39 -1.48
C GLY A 223 -15.03 15.13 -2.91
N ALA A 224 -14.93 13.88 -3.35
CA ALA A 224 -15.25 13.44 -4.71
C ALA A 224 -16.63 12.76 -4.78
#